data_9272dd4c2ffefc5e73b0fd454714d316
#
_entry.id   9272dd4c2ffefc5e73b0fd454714d316
#
_cell.length_a   1.000
_cell.length_b   1.000
_cell.length_c   1.000
_cell.angle_alpha   90.00
_cell.angle_beta   90.00
_cell.angle_gamma   90.00
#
_symmetry.space_group_name_H-M   'P 1'
#
loop_
_entity.id
_entity.type
_entity.pdbx_description
1 polymer ?
#
loop_
_entity_poly.entity_id
_entity_poly.type
_entity_poly.pdbx_seq_one_letter_code
_entity_poly.pdbx_strand_id
1 'polypeptide(L)'
;MPYGPHPSDPRPPRESRTKPVRITVDLAPADYQILNRWLARASVELDQPVSKMTLARAIRAMIHATAADHVVNDVVLDLLRREQF
;
A
#
# COMPACT_ATOMS: atom_id res chain seq x y z
N MET A 1 -13.20 -6.69 -39.35
CA MET A 1 -13.12 -6.30 -38.82
C MET A 1 -12.98 -6.19 -38.22
N PRO A 2 -13.02 -6.26 -38.19
CA PRO A 2 -12.80 -6.00 -37.38
C PRO A 2 -12.78 -6.08 -36.55
N TYR A 3 -12.58 -6.06 -36.51
CA TYR A 3 -12.57 -5.99 -35.62
C TYR A 3 -12.55 -5.90 -34.79
N GLY A 4 -12.58 -6.14 -34.72
CA GLY A 4 -12.54 -5.77 -33.93
C GLY A 4 -12.51 -5.69 -33.05
N PRO A 5 -12.52 -5.96 -32.89
CA PRO A 5 -12.35 -5.55 -31.98
C PRO A 5 -12.04 -5.18 -31.38
N HIS A 6 -11.80 -4.95 -31.42
CA HIS A 6 -11.54 -4.45 -30.75
C HIS A 6 -11.32 -3.90 -30.13
N PRO A 7 -11.22 -4.15 -30.44
CA PRO A 7 -10.18 -3.52 -29.73
C PRO A 7 -10.57 -2.47 -28.84
N SER A 8 -10.71 -1.54 -29.22
CA SER A 8 -11.05 -0.60 -28.30
C SER A 8 -11.97 -1.12 -27.39
N ASP A 9 -12.11 -2.27 -27.55
CA ASP A 9 -12.89 -2.90 -26.65
C ASP A 9 -12.44 -2.66 -25.29
N PRO A 10 -13.22 -2.08 -24.49
CA PRO A 10 -12.86 -1.80 -23.13
C PRO A 10 -12.59 -3.07 -22.41
N ARG A 11 -11.57 -3.02 -21.65
CA ARG A 11 -11.25 -4.16 -20.90
C ARG A 11 -12.30 -4.45 -19.90
N PRO A 12 -12.65 -5.68 -19.75
CA PRO A 12 -13.59 -6.04 -18.72
C PRO A 12 -13.11 -5.63 -17.36
N PRO A 13 -14.01 -5.17 -16.52
CA PRO A 13 -13.62 -4.84 -15.17
C PRO A 13 -12.96 -5.96 -14.43
N ARG A 14 -13.29 -7.17 -14.78
CA ARG A 14 -12.70 -8.30 -14.13
C ARG A 14 -11.19 -8.31 -14.29
N GLU A 15 -10.69 -7.94 -15.45
CA GLU A 15 -9.28 -7.89 -15.68
C GLU A 15 -8.62 -6.85 -14.79
N SER A 16 -9.25 -5.72 -14.63
CA SER A 16 -8.72 -4.70 -13.74
C SER A 16 -8.65 -5.16 -12.31
N ARG A 17 -9.56 -5.99 -11.88
CA ARG A 17 -9.57 -6.46 -10.50
C ARG A 17 -8.43 -7.41 -10.20
N THR A 18 -7.92 -8.11 -11.20
CA THR A 18 -6.86 -9.07 -10.96
C THR A 18 -5.49 -8.48 -11.14
N LYS A 19 -5.37 -7.37 -11.84
CA LYS A 19 -4.07 -6.74 -12.05
C LYS A 19 -3.78 -5.76 -10.94
N PRO A 20 -2.56 -5.79 -10.41
CA PRO A 20 -2.17 -4.80 -9.40
C PRO A 20 -2.26 -3.40 -9.97
N VAL A 21 -2.66 -2.46 -9.15
CA VAL A 21 -2.67 -1.06 -9.50
C VAL A 21 -1.38 -0.44 -8.99
N ARG A 22 -0.63 0.19 -9.87
CA ARG A 22 0.63 0.81 -9.48
C ARG A 22 0.35 2.25 -9.06
N ILE A 23 0.83 2.61 -7.90
CA ILE A 23 0.72 3.99 -7.41
C ILE A 23 2.10 4.50 -7.07
N THR A 24 2.25 5.82 -7.11
CA THR A 24 3.49 6.48 -6.75
C THR A 24 3.23 7.39 -5.56
N VAL A 25 4.10 7.31 -4.56
CA VAL A 25 3.97 8.11 -3.35
C VAL A 25 5.30 8.78 -3.08
N ASP A 26 5.25 10.09 -2.89
CA ASP A 26 6.43 10.85 -2.49
C ASP A 26 6.47 10.94 -0.99
N LEU A 27 7.60 10.57 -0.40
CA LEU A 27 7.78 10.63 1.04
C LEU A 27 8.88 11.62 1.37
N ALA A 28 8.65 12.41 2.40
CA ALA A 28 9.73 13.22 2.95
C ALA A 28 10.86 12.31 3.44
N PRO A 29 12.12 12.77 3.36
CA PRO A 29 13.24 11.93 3.82
C PRO A 29 13.08 11.43 5.25
N ALA A 30 12.53 12.26 6.13
CA ALA A 30 12.34 11.85 7.51
C ALA A 30 11.33 10.70 7.62
N ASP A 31 10.26 10.77 6.83
CA ASP A 31 9.26 9.72 6.83
C ASP A 31 9.82 8.41 6.26
N TYR A 32 10.64 8.54 5.24
CA TYR A 32 11.28 7.37 4.65
C TYR A 32 12.20 6.69 5.66
N GLN A 33 12.91 7.46 6.47
CA GLN A 33 13.77 6.90 7.52
C GLN A 33 12.96 6.20 8.59
N ILE A 34 11.83 6.78 8.98
CA ILE A 34 10.94 6.14 9.95
C ILE A 34 10.47 4.80 9.42
N LEU A 35 10.06 4.78 8.19
CA LEU A 35 9.58 3.56 7.55
C LEU A 35 10.66 2.49 7.53
N ASN A 36 11.87 2.85 7.12
CA ASN A 36 12.96 1.88 7.04
C ASN A 36 13.33 1.32 8.41
N ARG A 37 13.32 2.15 9.44
CA ARG A 37 13.58 1.66 10.79
C ARG A 37 12.49 0.72 11.26
N TRP A 38 11.26 1.04 10.93
CA TRP A 38 10.15 0.18 11.29
C TRP A 38 10.24 -1.17 10.58
N LEU A 39 10.58 -1.17 9.29
CA LEU A 39 10.72 -2.41 8.54
C LEU A 39 11.83 -3.29 9.13
N ALA A 40 12.94 -2.67 9.56
CA ALA A 40 14.02 -3.43 10.16
C ALA A 40 13.56 -4.08 11.46
N ARG A 41 12.82 -3.35 12.28
CA ARG A 41 12.32 -3.91 13.55
C ARG A 41 11.29 -5.01 13.28
N ALA A 42 10.43 -4.79 12.31
CA ALA A 42 9.41 -5.78 11.97
C ALA A 42 10.05 -7.08 11.51
N SER A 43 11.14 -6.99 10.76
CA SER A 43 11.83 -8.19 10.30
C SER A 43 12.36 -9.01 11.47
N VAL A 44 12.85 -8.34 12.52
CA VAL A 44 13.33 -9.01 13.71
C VAL A 44 12.16 -9.67 14.45
N GLU A 45 11.08 -8.92 14.64
CA GLU A 45 9.93 -9.44 15.38
C GLU A 45 9.28 -10.62 14.69
N LEU A 46 9.26 -10.62 13.36
CA LEU A 46 8.65 -11.68 12.59
C LEU A 46 9.64 -12.78 12.24
N ASP A 47 10.90 -12.62 12.65
CA ASP A 47 11.95 -13.60 12.35
C ASP A 47 12.04 -13.85 10.84
N GLN A 48 12.04 -12.78 10.07
CA GLN A 48 12.15 -12.84 8.62
C GLN A 48 13.29 -11.94 8.17
N PRO A 49 13.95 -12.30 7.04
CA PRO A 49 15.02 -11.43 6.53
C PRO A 49 14.47 -10.09 6.11
N VAL A 50 15.27 -9.04 6.27
CA VAL A 50 14.87 -7.69 5.88
C VAL A 50 14.48 -7.65 4.40
N SER A 51 15.15 -8.43 3.58
CA SER A 51 14.85 -8.46 2.15
C SER A 51 13.42 -8.93 1.86
N LYS A 52 12.78 -9.63 2.79
CA LYS A 52 11.39 -10.05 2.64
C LYS A 52 10.40 -9.02 3.16
N MET A 53 10.87 -8.03 3.92
CA MET A 53 10.02 -6.98 4.44
C MET A 53 9.96 -5.83 3.46
N THR A 54 9.20 -6.04 2.39
CA THR A 54 9.11 -5.04 1.34
C THR A 54 8.10 -3.96 1.71
N LEU A 55 8.28 -2.79 1.10
CA LEU A 55 7.36 -1.69 1.28
C LEU A 55 5.94 -2.09 0.89
N ALA A 56 5.81 -2.85 -0.19
CA ALA A 56 4.50 -3.27 -0.65
C ALA A 56 3.78 -4.14 0.39
N ARG A 57 4.52 -5.04 1.05
CA ARG A 57 3.94 -5.87 2.09
C ARG A 57 3.47 -5.01 3.26
N ALA A 58 4.31 -4.05 3.67
CA ALA A 58 3.98 -3.18 4.78
C ALA A 58 2.74 -2.35 4.48
N ILE A 59 2.68 -1.78 3.29
CA ILE A 59 1.53 -0.96 2.91
C ILE A 59 0.26 -1.78 2.86
N ARG A 60 0.34 -2.99 2.30
CA ARG A 60 -0.85 -3.85 2.27
C ARG A 60 -1.35 -4.18 3.67
N ALA A 61 -0.41 -4.47 4.59
CA ALA A 61 -0.79 -4.75 5.96
C ALA A 61 -1.45 -3.53 6.62
N MET A 62 -0.92 -2.34 6.37
CA MET A 62 -1.49 -1.11 6.91
C MET A 62 -2.88 -0.85 6.36
N ILE A 63 -3.09 -1.10 5.07
CA ILE A 63 -4.40 -0.94 4.46
C ILE A 63 -5.40 -1.89 5.11
N HIS A 64 -5.03 -3.15 5.27
CA HIS A 64 -5.92 -4.13 5.89
C HIS A 64 -6.20 -3.78 7.35
N ALA A 65 -5.19 -3.32 8.08
CA ALA A 65 -5.39 -2.92 9.46
C ALA A 65 -6.36 -1.76 9.57
N THR A 66 -6.19 -0.75 8.70
CA THR A 66 -7.06 0.42 8.72
C THR A 66 -8.49 0.05 8.36
N ALA A 67 -8.67 -0.86 7.43
CA ALA A 67 -10.01 -1.28 7.00
C ALA A 67 -10.71 -2.16 8.04
N ALA A 68 -9.95 -2.96 8.78
CA ALA A 68 -10.55 -3.95 9.68
C ALA A 68 -10.65 -3.49 11.14
N ASP A 69 -9.79 -2.55 11.56
CA ASP A 69 -9.70 -2.15 12.97
C ASP A 69 -10.01 -0.67 13.08
N HIS A 70 -11.14 -0.35 13.69
CA HIS A 70 -11.53 1.03 13.69
C HIS A 70 -10.70 1.88 14.67
N VAL A 71 -9.99 1.28 15.59
CA VAL A 71 -9.05 2.04 16.42
C VAL A 71 -7.91 2.56 15.54
N VAL A 72 -7.37 1.70 14.68
CA VAL A 72 -6.35 2.11 13.72
C VAL A 72 -6.89 3.18 12.79
N ASN A 73 -8.08 2.97 12.28
CA ASN A 73 -8.73 3.93 11.41
C ASN A 73 -8.85 5.30 12.07
N ASP A 74 -9.27 5.33 13.33
CA ASP A 74 -9.44 6.58 14.06
C ASP A 74 -8.11 7.30 14.26
N VAL A 75 -7.03 6.56 14.50
CA VAL A 75 -5.71 7.15 14.64
C VAL A 75 -5.29 7.81 13.31
N VAL A 76 -5.52 7.12 12.21
CA VAL A 76 -5.17 7.65 10.88
C VAL A 76 -5.98 8.90 10.59
N LEU A 77 -7.28 8.86 10.86
CA LEU A 77 -8.12 10.03 10.62
C LEU A 77 -7.70 11.21 11.48
N ASP A 78 -7.30 10.95 12.72
CA ASP A 78 -6.85 12.01 13.60
C ASP A 78 -5.58 12.67 13.08
N LEU A 79 -4.63 11.87 12.58
CA LEU A 79 -3.43 12.41 11.98
C LEU A 79 -3.74 13.25 10.74
N LEU A 80 -4.68 12.79 9.92
CA LEU A 80 -5.08 13.53 8.74
C LEU A 80 -5.74 14.84 9.08
N ARG A 81 -6.54 14.87 10.17
CA ARG A 81 -7.17 16.11 10.60
C ARG A 81 -6.14 17.14 11.02
N ARG A 82 -5.06 16.68 11.64
CA ARG A 82 -4.01 17.59 12.07
C ARG A 82 -3.04 17.95 10.96
N GLU A 83 -2.88 17.05 9.98
CA GLU A 83 -1.95 17.24 8.87
C GLU A 83 -0.58 17.67 9.32
N GLN A 84 -0.06 16.98 10.33
CA GLN A 84 1.23 17.32 10.89
C GLN A 84 2.21 16.16 10.81
N PHE A 85 2.28 15.59 9.67
CA PHE A 85 3.19 14.46 9.47
C PHE A 85 3.98 14.60 8.19
#